data_718f35999999a8e2b54848a45db6ffd7
#
_entry.id   718f35999999a8e2b54848a45db6ffd7
#
_cell.length_a   1.000
_cell.length_b   1.000
_cell.length_c   1.000
_cell.angle_alpha   90.00
_cell.angle_beta   90.00
_cell.angle_gamma   90.00
#
_symmetry.space_group_name_H-M   'P 1'
#
loop_
_entity.id
_entity.type
_entity.pdbx_description
1 polymer ?
#
loop_
_entity_poly.entity_id
_entity_poly.type
_entity_poly.pdbx_seq_one_letter_code
_entity_poly.pdbx_strand_id
1 'polypeptide(L)'
;MRLLMIGCTGFIGNELVPYLLRNGHHLTIVSRSKARTFTKELLSSKDITYLECNPAEESNWSKGALIDALDAADGVINLAGEPIAERRWTSSHCQELVNSRLKTTRGIIKAMNQLKRPPRVLINASAIGFYGTSSDKNFTEESECGEHFLG
;
A
#
# COMPACT_ATOMS: atom_id res chain seq x y z
N MET A 1 -1.87 -13.30 12.40
CA MET A 1 -0.73 -12.41 12.13
C MET A 1 -1.15 -10.96 12.36
N ARG A 2 -0.22 -10.11 12.72
CA ARG A 2 -0.41 -8.65 12.75
C ARG A 2 0.05 -8.09 11.40
N LEU A 3 -0.84 -7.44 10.67
CA LEU A 3 -0.56 -6.94 9.33
C LEU A 3 -0.68 -5.41 9.29
N LEU A 4 0.35 -4.75 8.78
CA LEU A 4 0.32 -3.32 8.46
C LEU A 4 -0.20 -3.15 7.03
N MET A 5 -1.34 -2.49 6.87
CA MET A 5 -2.02 -2.33 5.60
C MET A 5 -2.05 -0.87 5.17
N ILE A 6 -1.44 -0.57 4.03
CA ILE A 6 -1.30 0.78 3.50
C ILE A 6 -2.11 0.89 2.21
N GLY A 7 -2.96 1.92 2.09
CA GLY A 7 -3.78 2.14 0.89
C GLY A 7 -4.96 1.16 0.73
N CYS A 8 -5.35 0.47 1.79
CA CYS A 8 -6.42 -0.54 1.75
C CYS A 8 -7.84 0.03 1.87
N THR A 9 -8.02 1.35 1.81
CA THR A 9 -9.34 2.00 1.76
C THR A 9 -9.92 2.09 0.35
N GLY A 10 -9.23 1.55 -0.65
CA GLY A 10 -9.64 1.49 -2.05
C GLY A 10 -10.36 0.17 -2.40
N PHE A 11 -10.58 -0.03 -3.70
CA PHE A 11 -11.35 -1.15 -4.27
C PHE A 11 -10.87 -2.53 -3.77
N ILE A 12 -9.57 -2.82 -3.90
CA ILE A 12 -9.00 -4.12 -3.45
C ILE A 12 -9.11 -4.25 -1.93
N GLY A 13 -8.81 -3.19 -1.20
CA GLY A 13 -8.81 -3.22 0.26
C GLY A 13 -10.19 -3.46 0.87
N ASN A 14 -11.25 -3.00 0.22
CA ASN A 14 -12.63 -3.22 0.69
C ASN A 14 -13.01 -4.71 0.75
N GLU A 15 -12.43 -5.53 -0.13
CA GLU A 15 -12.62 -6.99 -0.10
C GLU A 15 -11.57 -7.68 0.78
N LEU A 16 -10.31 -7.23 0.71
CA LEU A 16 -9.20 -7.87 1.39
C LEU A 16 -9.26 -7.71 2.92
N VAL A 17 -9.65 -6.53 3.42
CA VAL A 17 -9.73 -6.26 4.87
C VAL A 17 -10.73 -7.19 5.57
N PRO A 18 -12.00 -7.31 5.13
CA PRO A 18 -12.93 -8.24 5.73
C PRO A 18 -12.48 -9.71 5.63
N TYR A 19 -11.85 -10.08 4.52
CA TYR A 19 -11.32 -11.42 4.32
C TYR A 19 -10.24 -11.76 5.36
N LEU A 20 -9.25 -10.88 5.55
CA LEU A 20 -8.16 -11.08 6.51
C LEU A 20 -8.67 -11.14 7.96
N LEU A 21 -9.65 -10.31 8.33
CA LEU A 21 -10.26 -10.34 9.66
C LEU A 21 -10.98 -11.68 9.91
N ARG A 22 -11.77 -12.18 8.95
CA ARG A 22 -12.42 -13.49 9.07
C ARG A 22 -11.43 -14.64 9.22
N ASN A 23 -10.19 -14.46 8.74
CA ASN A 23 -9.10 -15.42 8.89
C ASN A 23 -8.24 -15.19 10.16
N GLY A 24 -8.72 -14.37 11.09
CA GLY A 24 -8.09 -14.19 12.41
C GLY A 24 -6.81 -13.35 12.39
N HIS A 25 -6.67 -12.43 11.44
CA HIS A 25 -5.57 -11.47 11.41
C HIS A 25 -5.93 -10.19 12.17
N HIS A 26 -4.94 -9.57 12.80
CA HIS A 26 -5.05 -8.23 13.38
C HIS A 26 -4.47 -7.21 12.40
N LEU A 27 -5.22 -6.17 12.10
CA LEU A 27 -4.89 -5.23 11.03
C LEU A 27 -4.61 -3.83 11.58
N THR A 28 -3.47 -3.25 11.24
CA THR A 28 -3.24 -1.81 11.37
C THR A 28 -3.44 -1.16 10.01
N ILE A 29 -4.50 -0.38 9.87
CA ILE A 29 -4.89 0.28 8.63
C ILE A 29 -4.33 1.69 8.61
N VAL A 30 -3.50 1.99 7.62
CA VAL A 30 -2.90 3.31 7.38
C VAL A 30 -3.61 4.02 6.25
N SER A 31 -4.11 5.22 6.51
CA SER A 31 -4.74 6.08 5.51
C SER A 31 -4.52 7.56 5.80
N ARG A 32 -4.56 8.39 4.75
CA ARG A 32 -4.43 9.87 4.84
C ARG A 32 -5.64 10.56 5.48
N SER A 33 -6.76 9.87 5.56
CA SER A 33 -7.98 10.37 6.19
C SER A 33 -8.78 9.20 6.76
N LYS A 34 -9.63 9.49 7.76
CA LYS A 34 -10.55 8.47 8.31
C LYS A 34 -11.34 7.80 7.19
N ALA A 35 -11.27 6.49 7.15
CA ALA A 35 -11.88 5.71 6.10
C ALA A 35 -13.40 5.93 6.06
N ARG A 36 -13.89 6.48 4.96
CA ARG A 36 -15.32 6.58 4.66
C ARG A 36 -15.86 5.30 4.01
N THR A 37 -14.96 4.38 3.66
CA THR A 37 -15.25 3.20 2.84
C THR A 37 -15.58 1.96 3.65
N PHE A 38 -15.20 1.89 4.92
CA PHE A 38 -15.53 0.75 5.77
C PHE A 38 -16.80 0.99 6.58
N THR A 39 -17.59 -0.06 6.82
CA THR A 39 -18.76 0.02 7.68
C THR A 39 -18.37 0.33 9.12
N LYS A 40 -19.30 0.89 9.90
CA LYS A 40 -19.05 1.19 11.32
C LYS A 40 -18.70 -0.06 12.12
N GLU A 41 -19.36 -1.18 11.79
CA GLU A 41 -19.11 -2.50 12.42
C GLU A 41 -17.67 -2.95 12.19
N LEU A 42 -17.15 -2.79 10.97
CA LEU A 42 -15.78 -3.14 10.64
C LEU A 42 -14.79 -2.26 11.40
N LEU A 43 -15.02 -0.95 11.44
CA LEU A 43 -14.17 0.01 12.14
C LEU A 43 -14.20 -0.14 13.67
N SER A 44 -15.24 -0.73 14.24
CA SER A 44 -15.36 -1.02 15.67
C SER A 44 -14.79 -2.38 16.07
N SER A 45 -14.26 -3.16 15.12
CA SER A 45 -13.60 -4.43 15.41
C SER A 45 -12.37 -4.21 16.30
N LYS A 46 -12.27 -5.00 17.37
CA LYS A 46 -11.08 -5.01 18.26
C LYS A 46 -9.79 -5.45 17.54
N ASP A 47 -9.93 -6.08 16.38
CA ASP A 47 -8.83 -6.59 15.59
C ASP A 47 -8.38 -5.59 14.50
N ILE A 48 -8.94 -4.36 14.52
CA ILE A 48 -8.51 -3.24 13.69
C ILE A 48 -7.95 -2.11 14.55
N THR A 49 -6.75 -1.68 14.22
CA THR A 49 -6.18 -0.40 14.63
C THR A 49 -6.15 0.53 13.43
N TYR A 50 -6.67 1.74 13.59
CA TYR A 50 -6.68 2.75 12.53
C TYR A 50 -5.63 3.82 12.79
N LEU A 51 -4.75 4.05 11.81
CA LEU A 51 -3.70 5.05 11.87
C LEU A 51 -3.86 6.07 10.75
N GLU A 52 -4.17 7.31 11.13
CA GLU A 52 -4.27 8.41 10.18
C GLU A 52 -2.91 9.08 9.99
N CYS A 53 -2.27 8.83 8.86
CA CYS A 53 -1.04 9.50 8.46
C CYS A 53 -0.82 9.36 6.95
N ASN A 54 0.08 10.19 6.40
CA ASN A 54 0.50 10.10 5.01
C ASN A 54 1.75 9.20 4.87
N PRO A 55 1.65 7.99 4.31
CA PRO A 55 2.79 7.08 4.18
C PRO A 55 3.81 7.53 3.12
N ALA A 56 3.51 8.54 2.30
CA ALA A 56 4.46 9.12 1.37
C ALA A 56 5.39 10.18 2.01
N GLU A 57 5.13 10.57 3.26
CA GLU A 57 5.98 11.48 4.02
C GLU A 57 7.06 10.71 4.78
N GLU A 58 8.33 10.96 4.44
CA GLU A 58 9.47 10.24 5.01
C GLU A 58 9.58 10.39 6.53
N SER A 59 9.20 11.54 7.08
CA SER A 59 9.23 11.82 8.52
C SER A 59 8.37 10.86 9.34
N ASN A 60 7.26 10.35 8.77
CA ASN A 60 6.38 9.41 9.44
C ASN A 60 7.00 8.01 9.64
N TRP A 61 8.07 7.69 8.90
CA TRP A 61 8.79 6.42 9.00
C TRP A 61 9.99 6.47 9.95
N SER A 62 10.34 7.63 10.50
CA SER A 62 11.51 7.79 11.37
C SER A 62 11.16 7.70 12.85
N LYS A 63 9.96 8.13 13.24
CA LYS A 63 9.45 8.10 14.61
C LYS A 63 7.93 8.20 14.64
N GLY A 64 7.32 7.72 15.73
CA GLY A 64 5.88 7.81 15.98
C GLY A 64 5.11 6.59 15.55
N ALA A 65 3.79 6.70 15.52
CA ALA A 65 2.87 5.57 15.43
C ALA A 65 3.04 4.68 14.19
N LEU A 66 3.53 5.22 13.06
CA LEU A 66 3.71 4.42 11.84
C LEU A 66 4.90 3.48 11.95
N ILE A 67 6.04 3.95 12.47
CA ILE A 67 7.21 3.09 12.67
C ILE A 67 6.94 2.06 13.78
N ASP A 68 6.23 2.45 14.85
CA ASP A 68 5.84 1.54 15.92
C ASP A 68 4.91 0.42 15.40
N ALA A 69 3.98 0.78 14.51
CA ALA A 69 3.09 -0.18 13.84
C ALA A 69 3.86 -1.13 12.90
N LEU A 70 4.89 -0.62 12.21
CA LEU A 70 5.76 -1.44 11.36
C LEU A 70 6.60 -2.42 12.19
N ASP A 71 7.19 -1.98 13.30
CA ASP A 71 7.99 -2.83 14.20
C ASP A 71 7.13 -3.94 14.86
N ALA A 72 5.87 -3.63 15.12
CA ALA A 72 4.91 -4.60 15.67
C ALA A 72 4.35 -5.58 14.63
N ALA A 73 4.51 -5.32 13.32
CA ALA A 73 3.88 -6.10 12.27
C ALA A 73 4.66 -7.39 11.94
N ASP A 74 3.92 -8.45 11.61
CA ASP A 74 4.48 -9.70 11.07
C ASP A 74 4.66 -9.62 9.54
N GLY A 75 3.84 -8.76 8.88
CA GLY A 75 3.87 -8.53 7.43
C GLY A 75 3.28 -7.17 7.06
N VAL A 76 3.64 -6.69 5.87
CA VAL A 76 3.17 -5.43 5.30
C VAL A 76 2.46 -5.70 3.97
N ILE A 77 1.31 -5.07 3.77
CA ILE A 77 0.59 -5.07 2.49
C ILE A 77 0.46 -3.61 2.03
N ASN A 78 1.16 -3.28 0.95
CA ASN A 78 1.12 -1.94 0.36
C ASN A 78 0.28 -1.94 -0.92
N LEU A 79 -0.91 -1.35 -0.85
CA LEU A 79 -1.82 -1.10 -1.96
C LEU A 79 -1.89 0.41 -2.29
N ALA A 80 -0.99 1.21 -1.70
CA ALA A 80 -1.02 2.66 -1.88
C ALA A 80 -0.61 3.05 -3.30
N GLY A 81 -1.39 3.93 -3.87
CA GLY A 81 -1.13 4.55 -5.16
C GLY A 81 -2.23 5.52 -5.51
N GLU A 82 -1.87 6.68 -6.05
CA GLU A 82 -2.85 7.62 -6.59
C GLU A 82 -3.59 6.97 -7.77
N PRO A 83 -4.94 7.09 -7.85
CA PRO A 83 -5.72 6.51 -8.93
C PRO A 83 -5.33 7.07 -10.30
N ILE A 84 -5.12 6.17 -11.28
CA ILE A 84 -4.65 6.56 -12.62
C ILE A 84 -5.76 7.07 -13.54
N ALA A 85 -7.02 6.74 -13.24
CA ALA A 85 -8.16 7.00 -14.13
C ALA A 85 -9.11 8.11 -13.66
N GLU A 86 -8.91 8.67 -12.45
CA GLU A 86 -9.85 9.64 -11.87
C GLU A 86 -9.67 11.07 -12.39
N ARG A 87 -8.48 11.39 -12.89
CA ARG A 87 -8.13 12.75 -13.33
C ARG A 87 -7.37 12.72 -14.65
N ARG A 88 -7.42 13.85 -15.39
CA ARG A 88 -6.63 14.03 -16.61
C ARG A 88 -5.14 13.97 -16.29
N TRP A 89 -4.37 13.32 -17.15
CA TRP A 89 -2.92 13.21 -17.05
C TRP A 89 -2.22 14.52 -17.42
N THR A 90 -2.10 15.40 -16.47
CA THR A 90 -1.24 16.58 -16.53
C THR A 90 0.15 16.21 -16.01
N SER A 91 1.18 17.01 -16.29
CA SER A 91 2.52 16.79 -15.73
C SER A 91 2.53 16.72 -14.20
N SER A 92 1.72 17.58 -13.54
CA SER A 92 1.57 17.54 -12.08
C SER A 92 0.93 16.23 -11.61
N HIS A 93 -0.14 15.77 -12.25
CA HIS A 93 -0.80 14.53 -11.86
C HIS A 93 0.10 13.31 -12.13
N CYS A 94 0.83 13.27 -13.25
CA CYS A 94 1.82 12.23 -13.50
C CYS A 94 2.88 12.18 -12.39
N GLN A 95 3.35 13.33 -11.92
CA GLN A 95 4.29 13.39 -10.81
C GLN A 95 3.67 12.88 -9.50
N GLU A 96 2.39 13.14 -9.23
CA GLU A 96 1.66 12.59 -8.08
C GLU A 96 1.53 11.06 -8.18
N LEU A 97 1.20 10.53 -9.36
CA LEU A 97 1.13 9.08 -9.63
C LEU A 97 2.45 8.38 -9.28
N VAL A 98 3.58 8.93 -9.75
CA VAL A 98 4.92 8.42 -9.45
C VAL A 98 5.26 8.56 -7.96
N ASN A 99 5.09 9.76 -7.41
CA ASN A 99 5.46 10.05 -6.03
C ASN A 99 4.69 9.22 -5.02
N SER A 100 3.38 9.00 -5.23
CA SER A 100 2.55 8.22 -4.32
C SER A 100 3.06 6.78 -4.18
N ARG A 101 3.60 6.20 -5.25
CA ARG A 101 4.15 4.84 -5.26
C ARG A 101 5.57 4.80 -4.74
N LEU A 102 6.47 5.58 -5.34
CA LEU A 102 7.89 5.53 -5.01
C LEU A 102 8.19 5.99 -3.58
N LYS A 103 7.59 7.09 -3.12
CA LYS A 103 7.86 7.60 -1.77
C LYS A 103 7.35 6.63 -0.70
N THR A 104 6.15 6.08 -0.87
CA THR A 104 5.60 5.10 0.06
C THR A 104 6.45 3.84 0.11
N THR A 105 6.76 3.24 -1.04
CA THR A 105 7.55 2.00 -1.09
C THR A 105 8.96 2.21 -0.54
N ARG A 106 9.63 3.32 -0.91
CA ARG A 106 10.96 3.66 -0.37
C ARG A 106 10.92 3.89 1.15
N GLY A 107 9.87 4.55 1.65
CA GLY A 107 9.67 4.75 3.08
C GLY A 107 9.57 3.43 3.83
N ILE A 108 8.75 2.50 3.34
CA ILE A 108 8.59 1.15 3.91
C ILE A 108 9.95 0.44 3.95
N ILE A 109 10.63 0.32 2.82
CA ILE A 109 11.91 -0.40 2.71
C ILE A 109 12.98 0.21 3.61
N LYS A 110 13.11 1.56 3.59
CA LYS A 110 14.08 2.26 4.43
C LYS A 110 13.81 2.00 5.93
N ALA A 111 12.55 2.05 6.33
CA ALA A 111 12.16 1.79 7.71
C ALA A 111 12.39 0.31 8.09
N MET A 112 11.98 -0.66 7.26
CA MET A 112 12.24 -2.08 7.50
C MET A 112 13.73 -2.38 7.69
N ASN A 113 14.62 -1.77 6.90
CA ASN A 113 16.06 -1.95 7.00
C ASN A 113 16.68 -1.39 8.30
N GLN A 114 15.98 -0.53 9.02
CA GLN A 114 16.43 0.05 10.28
C GLN A 114 15.96 -0.76 11.51
N LEU A 115 14.97 -1.64 11.33
CA LEU A 115 14.42 -2.44 12.42
C LEU A 115 15.33 -3.64 12.74
N LYS A 116 15.44 -3.97 14.03
CA LYS A 116 16.13 -5.19 14.49
C LYS A 116 15.41 -6.46 14.07
N ARG A 117 14.09 -6.40 13.97
CA ARG A 117 13.22 -7.52 13.57
C ARG A 117 12.17 -7.01 12.58
N PRO A 118 12.54 -6.82 11.32
CA PRO A 118 11.59 -6.34 10.32
C PRO A 118 10.46 -7.35 10.07
N PRO A 119 9.31 -6.90 9.58
CA PRO A 119 8.27 -7.76 9.06
C PRO A 119 8.85 -8.82 8.09
N ARG A 120 8.35 -10.05 8.19
CA ARG A 120 8.88 -11.19 7.42
C ARG A 120 8.50 -11.16 5.95
N VAL A 121 7.46 -10.41 5.60
CA VAL A 121 6.94 -10.32 4.23
C VAL A 121 6.48 -8.91 3.93
N LEU A 122 6.80 -8.43 2.73
CA LEU A 122 6.22 -7.24 2.13
C LEU A 122 5.52 -7.64 0.83
N ILE A 123 4.22 -7.41 0.76
CA ILE A 123 3.43 -7.54 -0.47
C ILE A 123 3.21 -6.12 -0.99
N ASN A 124 3.77 -5.81 -2.16
CA ASN A 124 3.63 -4.51 -2.80
C ASN A 124 2.80 -4.66 -4.08
N ALA A 125 1.71 -3.91 -4.19
CA ALA A 125 0.90 -3.93 -5.40
C ALA A 125 1.70 -3.40 -6.59
N SER A 126 1.62 -4.11 -7.69
CA SER A 126 2.10 -3.74 -9.01
C SER A 126 0.90 -3.62 -9.97
N ALA A 127 1.15 -3.48 -11.26
CA ALA A 127 0.11 -3.40 -12.26
C ALA A 127 0.56 -4.06 -13.57
N ILE A 128 -0.39 -4.59 -14.34
CA ILE A 128 -0.13 -5.16 -15.66
C ILE A 128 0.48 -4.15 -16.65
N GLY A 129 0.24 -2.84 -16.43
CA GLY A 129 0.88 -1.77 -17.19
C GLY A 129 2.40 -1.77 -17.14
N PHE A 130 3.00 -2.44 -16.15
CA PHE A 130 4.45 -2.64 -16.07
C PHE A 130 5.03 -3.25 -17.35
N TYR A 131 4.34 -4.22 -17.95
CA TYR A 131 4.82 -4.94 -19.13
C TYR A 131 4.55 -4.21 -20.46
N GLY A 132 3.78 -3.13 -20.46
CA GLY A 132 3.33 -2.48 -21.68
C GLY A 132 2.15 -3.19 -22.34
N THR A 133 2.03 -3.03 -23.66
CA THR A 133 0.95 -3.63 -24.47
C THR A 133 1.51 -4.37 -25.68
N SER A 134 0.89 -5.50 -26.02
CA SER A 134 1.20 -6.25 -27.23
C SER A 134 -0.07 -6.98 -27.72
N SER A 135 -0.21 -7.13 -29.02
CA SER A 135 -1.31 -7.91 -29.65
C SER A 135 -0.99 -9.41 -29.73
N ASP A 136 0.27 -9.79 -29.63
CA ASP A 136 0.80 -11.10 -29.99
C ASP A 136 1.76 -11.72 -28.98
N LYS A 137 2.15 -10.96 -27.93
CA LYS A 137 3.00 -11.48 -26.86
C LYS A 137 2.20 -11.83 -25.62
N ASN A 138 2.49 -12.98 -25.03
CA ASN A 138 2.11 -13.31 -23.67
C ASN A 138 3.22 -12.83 -22.72
N PHE A 139 2.85 -12.04 -21.71
CA PHE A 139 3.77 -11.57 -20.70
C PHE A 139 3.80 -12.54 -19.51
N THR A 140 4.99 -12.73 -18.95
CA THR A 140 5.24 -13.49 -17.71
C THR A 140 5.96 -12.59 -16.71
N GLU A 141 6.18 -13.08 -15.50
CA GLU A 141 6.94 -12.37 -14.45
C GLU A 141 8.39 -12.09 -14.85
N GLU A 142 8.93 -12.81 -15.83
CA GLU A 142 10.28 -12.66 -16.36
C GLU A 142 10.35 -11.66 -17.53
N SER A 143 9.19 -11.18 -17.99
CA SER A 143 9.14 -10.21 -19.10
C SER A 143 9.70 -8.85 -18.67
N GLU A 144 10.40 -8.20 -19.60
CA GLU A 144 10.94 -6.85 -19.38
C GLU A 144 9.83 -5.82 -19.20
N CYS A 145 10.16 -4.71 -18.52
CA CYS A 145 9.22 -3.58 -18.39
C CYS A 145 8.98 -2.90 -19.74
N GLY A 146 7.79 -2.35 -19.90
CA GLY A 146 7.45 -1.55 -21.07
C GLY A 146 8.14 -0.18 -21.07
N GLU A 147 8.33 0.40 -22.26
CA GLU A 147 9.03 1.68 -22.46
C GLU A 147 8.13 2.93 -22.27
N HIS A 148 6.96 2.78 -21.67
CA HIS A 148 6.04 3.90 -21.48
C HIS A 148 5.90 4.30 -20.00
N PHE A 149 5.17 5.38 -19.74
CA PHE A 149 5.05 5.99 -18.40
C PHE A 149 4.59 5.02 -17.29
N LEU A 150 3.87 3.96 -17.59
CA LEU A 150 3.39 2.96 -16.63
C LEU A 150 4.30 1.73 -16.53
N GLY A 151 5.32 1.60 -17.38
CA GLY A 151 6.32 0.53 -17.37
C GLY A 151 7.50 0.76 -16.43
#